data_d8d2ec5dfaa5fca768f8a0c4ebb4ac3b
#
_entry.id   d8d2ec5dfaa5fca768f8a0c4ebb4ac3b
#
_cell.length_a   1.000
_cell.length_b   1.000
_cell.length_c   1.000
_cell.angle_alpha   90.00
_cell.angle_beta   90.00
_cell.angle_gamma   90.00
#
_symmetry.space_group_name_H-M   'P 1'
#
loop_
_entity.id
_entity.type
_entity.pdbx_description
1 polymer ?
#
loop_
_entity_poly.entity_id
_entity_poly.type
_entity_poly.pdbx_seq_one_letter_code
_entity_poly.pdbx_strand_id
1 'polypeptide(L)'
;RPRLVTEPTGVSVRPGDVYWLRPDATVGREQAGRRPFVIVAPATYLELVDSLALGVPISMTDRGWPNHVPIEIAGLSGFAMTEQLRTISRSRFDGHAGRIDEETFGEIREWLADYLGF
;
A
#
# COMPACT_ATOMS: atom_id res chain seq x y z
N ARG A 1 25.14 -6.54 -5.76
CA ARG A 1 24.84 -6.10 -5.89
C ARG A 1 24.71 -5.12 -5.86
N PRO A 2 24.74 -4.79 -6.02
CA PRO A 2 24.58 -3.88 -6.01
C PRO A 2 23.95 -3.00 -6.15
N ARG A 3 23.66 -2.63 -6.27
CA ARG A 3 23.09 -1.86 -6.43
C ARG A 3 22.80 -0.94 -6.15
N LEU A 4 22.81 -0.57 -6.10
CA LEU A 4 22.54 0.26 -5.94
C LEU A 4 22.27 1.28 -5.95
N VAL A 5 22.34 1.61 -5.95
CA VAL A 5 22.29 2.49 -6.01
C VAL A 5 21.69 3.28 -6.29
N THR A 6 21.21 3.57 -6.48
CA THR A 6 20.76 4.27 -6.92
C THR A 6 19.56 4.74 -6.79
N GLU A 7 18.85 4.68 -6.11
CA GLU A 7 17.85 5.23 -5.94
C GLU A 7 18.01 6.58 -5.95
N PRO A 8 17.63 7.28 -6.83
CA PRO A 8 17.85 8.66 -6.92
C PRO A 8 17.30 9.39 -5.78
N THR A 9 16.17 9.08 -5.35
CA THR A 9 15.61 9.79 -4.27
C THR A 9 16.10 9.27 -3.01
N GLY A 10 16.69 8.14 -3.03
CA GLY A 10 17.15 7.54 -1.84
C GLY A 10 16.06 6.99 -0.97
N VAL A 11 14.85 6.96 -1.44
CA VAL A 11 13.77 6.49 -0.63
C VAL A 11 13.44 5.10 -1.04
N SER A 12 13.49 4.17 -0.11
CA SER A 12 13.11 2.81 -0.39
C SER A 12 11.70 2.58 0.06
N VAL A 13 10.96 1.83 -0.71
CA VAL A 13 9.63 1.41 -0.34
C VAL A 13 9.76 0.24 0.62
N ARG A 14 9.05 0.26 1.72
CA ARG A 14 9.15 -0.77 2.75
C ARG A 14 7.78 -1.32 3.10
N PRO A 15 7.72 -2.56 3.59
CA PRO A 15 6.44 -3.11 4.04
C PRO A 15 5.85 -2.22 5.13
N GLY A 16 4.58 -1.95 5.04
CA GLY A 16 3.89 -1.10 6.01
C GLY A 16 3.88 0.38 5.66
N ASP A 17 4.61 0.78 4.64
CA ASP A 17 4.54 2.17 4.19
C ASP A 17 3.20 2.45 3.58
N VAL A 18 2.71 3.67 3.73
CA VAL A 18 1.47 4.12 3.10
C VAL A 18 1.83 5.20 2.11
N TYR A 19 1.39 5.02 0.88
CA TYR A 19 1.63 5.99 -0.18
C TYR A 19 0.31 6.48 -0.74
N TRP A 20 0.30 7.72 -1.15
CA TRP A 20 -0.80 8.25 -1.94
C TRP A 20 -0.57 7.82 -3.38
N LEU A 21 -1.63 7.45 -4.05
CA LEU A 21 -1.55 7.04 -5.45
C LEU A 21 -2.35 7.99 -6.30
N ARG A 22 -1.78 8.35 -7.44
CA ARG A 22 -2.52 9.10 -8.43
C ARG A 22 -3.57 8.19 -9.05
N PRO A 23 -4.68 8.74 -9.50
CA PRO A 23 -5.68 7.92 -10.15
C PRO A 23 -5.12 7.27 -11.40
N ASP A 24 -5.74 6.17 -11.78
CA ASP A 24 -5.34 5.50 -12.97
C ASP A 24 -5.67 6.38 -14.15
N ALA A 25 -4.71 6.59 -15.01
CA ALA A 25 -4.92 7.51 -16.08
C ALA A 25 -5.78 7.00 -17.18
N THR A 26 -6.12 5.79 -17.17
CA THR A 26 -6.86 5.30 -18.27
C THR A 26 -8.17 5.88 -18.41
N VAL A 27 -8.81 6.35 -17.43
CA VAL A 27 -10.06 6.74 -17.50
C VAL A 27 -10.27 8.02 -17.88
N GLY A 28 -9.83 8.72 -18.21
CA GLY A 28 -10.11 9.94 -18.58
C GLY A 28 -10.88 10.87 -17.84
N ARG A 29 -11.60 10.60 -17.00
CA ARG A 29 -12.27 11.47 -16.28
C ARG A 29 -11.54 11.90 -15.27
N GLU A 30 -11.45 12.74 -14.88
CA GLU A 30 -10.74 13.21 -13.93
C GLU A 30 -11.09 12.83 -12.79
N GLN A 31 -10.77 12.53 -12.14
CA GLN A 31 -11.10 12.13 -11.15
C GLN A 31 -10.67 12.42 -10.06
N ALA A 32 -10.87 12.20 -9.38
CA ALA A 32 -10.66 12.44 -8.23
C ALA A 32 -9.44 12.45 -7.72
N GLY A 33 -9.07 12.75 -6.78
CA GLY A 33 -7.82 12.85 -6.23
C GLY A 33 -7.14 11.60 -5.90
N ARG A 34 -6.10 11.69 -5.13
CA ARG A 34 -5.26 10.59 -4.76
C ARG A 34 -5.96 9.68 -3.80
N ARG A 35 -5.51 8.44 -3.73
CA ARG A 35 -6.02 7.50 -2.78
C ARG A 35 -4.89 6.88 -2.02
N PRO A 36 -5.06 6.57 -0.74
CA PRO A 36 -3.99 5.97 0.04
C PRO A 36 -3.97 4.46 -0.13
N PHE A 37 -2.78 3.89 0.01
CA PHE A 37 -2.53 2.50 -0.30
C PHE A 37 -1.43 2.01 0.63
N VAL A 38 -1.61 0.89 1.30
CA VAL A 38 -0.60 0.40 2.22
C VAL A 38 0.15 -0.75 1.58
N ILE A 39 1.48 -0.69 1.67
CA ILE A 39 2.36 -1.68 1.07
C ILE A 39 2.40 -2.90 1.97
N VAL A 40 2.08 -4.07 1.43
CA VAL A 40 2.15 -5.29 2.20
C VAL A 40 3.19 -6.26 1.67
N ALA A 41 3.79 -5.97 0.53
CA ALA A 41 4.82 -6.86 -0.02
C ALA A 41 6.02 -6.91 0.91
N PRO A 42 6.65 -8.06 1.03
CA PRO A 42 7.87 -8.13 1.84
C PRO A 42 9.03 -7.43 1.16
N ALA A 43 10.06 -7.15 1.93
CA ALA A 43 11.20 -6.41 1.41
C ALA A 43 11.84 -7.11 0.23
N THR A 44 11.87 -8.44 0.23
CA THR A 44 12.47 -9.16 -0.89
C THR A 44 11.72 -8.92 -2.19
N TYR A 45 10.39 -8.87 -2.11
CA TYR A 45 9.61 -8.56 -3.31
C TYR A 45 9.94 -7.14 -3.78
N LEU A 46 9.98 -6.20 -2.85
CA LEU A 46 10.16 -4.80 -3.21
C LEU A 46 11.54 -4.52 -3.79
N GLU A 47 12.52 -5.30 -3.37
CA GLU A 47 13.83 -5.15 -3.94
C GLU A 47 13.95 -5.81 -5.30
N LEU A 48 13.31 -6.95 -5.46
CA LEU A 48 13.44 -7.67 -6.69
C LEU A 48 12.61 -7.07 -7.80
N VAL A 49 11.44 -6.56 -7.48
CA VAL A 49 10.53 -6.03 -8.47
C VAL A 49 10.42 -4.54 -8.25
N ASP A 50 11.39 -3.80 -8.75
CA ASP A 50 11.53 -2.42 -8.36
C ASP A 50 10.58 -1.46 -9.05
N SER A 51 9.82 -1.91 -10.03
CA SER A 51 8.85 -1.05 -10.70
C SER A 51 7.44 -1.24 -10.18
N LEU A 52 7.21 -2.24 -9.35
CA LEU A 52 5.88 -2.55 -8.87
C LEU A 52 5.83 -2.56 -7.36
N ALA A 53 4.62 -2.50 -6.83
CA ALA A 53 4.39 -2.68 -5.41
C ALA A 53 3.13 -3.49 -5.24
N LEU A 54 3.00 -4.16 -4.11
CA LEU A 54 1.85 -5.00 -3.81
C LEU A 54 1.27 -4.52 -2.51
N GLY A 55 -0.02 -4.29 -2.48
CA GLY A 55 -0.64 -3.78 -1.27
C GLY A 55 -2.15 -3.71 -1.37
N VAL A 56 -2.75 -2.99 -0.43
CA VAL A 56 -4.20 -2.87 -0.37
C VAL A 56 -4.61 -1.41 -0.24
N PRO A 57 -5.73 -1.02 -0.83
CA PRO A 57 -6.17 0.36 -0.73
C PRO A 57 -6.80 0.64 0.62
N ILE A 58 -6.80 1.90 1.00
CA ILE A 58 -7.40 2.34 2.25
C ILE A 58 -8.64 3.16 1.90
N SER A 59 -9.77 2.80 2.49
CA SER A 59 -11.01 3.50 2.28
C SER A 59 -11.33 4.34 3.49
N MET A 60 -11.93 5.50 3.31
CA MET A 60 -12.38 6.31 4.43
C MET A 60 -13.73 5.86 4.94
N THR A 61 -14.39 4.94 4.23
CA THR A 61 -15.71 4.50 4.62
C THR A 61 -15.63 3.23 5.42
N ASP A 62 -16.28 3.21 6.58
CA ASP A 62 -16.35 2.02 7.41
C ASP A 62 -17.54 1.19 6.96
N ARG A 63 -17.29 0.06 6.31
CA ARG A 63 -18.38 -0.79 5.87
C ARG A 63 -18.74 -1.84 6.90
N GLY A 64 -18.04 -1.87 8.02
CA GLY A 64 -18.34 -2.84 9.07
C GLY A 64 -17.85 -4.23 8.78
N TRP A 65 -17.00 -4.42 7.77
CA TRP A 65 -16.49 -5.74 7.45
C TRP A 65 -15.32 -6.06 8.37
N PRO A 66 -15.27 -7.26 8.93
CA PRO A 66 -14.20 -7.57 9.89
C PRO A 66 -12.81 -7.60 9.23
N ASN A 67 -12.74 -7.85 7.92
CA ASN A 67 -11.45 -7.86 7.24
C ASN A 67 -10.99 -6.50 6.77
N HIS A 68 -11.74 -5.45 7.07
CA HIS A 68 -11.29 -4.09 6.81
C HIS A 68 -10.61 -3.61 8.09
N VAL A 69 -9.30 -3.46 8.04
CA VAL A 69 -8.48 -3.20 9.22
C VAL A 69 -8.31 -1.71 9.42
N PRO A 70 -8.65 -1.19 10.60
CA PRO A 70 -8.54 0.25 10.83
C PRO A 70 -7.10 0.72 10.73
N ILE A 71 -6.90 1.84 10.03
CA ILE A 71 -5.61 2.46 9.86
C ILE A 71 -5.67 3.84 10.48
N GLU A 72 -4.70 4.15 11.31
CA GLU A 72 -4.62 5.47 11.87
C GLU A 72 -3.18 5.90 11.85
N ILE A 73 -2.84 6.85 11.02
CA ILE A 73 -1.50 7.43 11.00
C ILE A 73 -1.70 8.93 10.94
N ALA A 74 -0.66 9.68 11.13
CA ALA A 74 -0.79 11.12 11.22
C ALA A 74 -1.51 11.65 9.99
N GLY A 75 -2.61 12.31 10.20
CA GLY A 75 -3.34 12.94 9.11
C GLY A 75 -4.20 12.01 8.28
N LEU A 76 -4.34 10.75 8.66
CA LEU A 76 -5.10 9.82 7.85
C LEU A 76 -5.74 8.77 8.72
N SER A 77 -7.05 8.63 8.61
CA SER A 77 -7.81 7.58 9.27
C SER A 77 -8.65 6.87 8.23
N GLY A 78 -8.63 5.58 8.23
CA GLY A 78 -9.42 4.83 7.26
C GLY A 78 -9.35 3.34 7.54
N PHE A 79 -9.66 2.55 6.53
CA PHE A 79 -9.75 1.10 6.68
C PHE A 79 -9.06 0.42 5.52
N ALA A 80 -8.10 -0.44 5.80
CA ALA A 80 -7.39 -1.18 4.77
C ALA A 80 -8.29 -2.29 4.25
N MET A 81 -8.61 -2.27 2.98
CA MET A 81 -9.53 -3.23 2.39
C MET A 81 -8.74 -4.43 1.92
N THR A 82 -8.56 -5.39 2.82
CA THR A 82 -7.63 -6.49 2.57
C THR A 82 -8.05 -7.37 1.40
N GLU A 83 -9.35 -7.47 1.13
CA GLU A 83 -9.80 -8.28 0.00
C GLU A 83 -9.44 -7.68 -1.34
N GLN A 84 -8.94 -6.45 -1.36
CA GLN A 84 -8.58 -5.78 -2.61
C GLN A 84 -7.07 -5.74 -2.82
N LEU A 85 -6.38 -6.76 -2.37
CA LEU A 85 -4.96 -6.88 -2.61
C LEU A 85 -4.67 -6.77 -4.09
N ARG A 86 -3.72 -5.93 -4.45
CA ARG A 86 -3.42 -5.74 -5.86
C ARG A 86 -2.00 -5.24 -6.06
N THR A 87 -1.53 -5.40 -7.26
CA THR A 87 -0.24 -4.89 -7.70
C THR A 87 -0.44 -3.56 -8.39
N ILE A 88 0.43 -2.62 -8.11
CA ILE A 88 0.37 -1.33 -8.78
C ILE A 88 1.76 -0.94 -9.25
N SER A 89 1.81 -0.02 -10.19
CA SER A 89 3.07 0.54 -10.66
C SER A 89 3.54 1.61 -9.70
N ARG A 90 4.83 1.59 -9.35
CA ARG A 90 5.36 2.63 -8.46
C ARG A 90 5.32 4.00 -9.10
N SER A 91 5.17 4.06 -10.43
CA SER A 91 5.04 5.36 -11.07
C SER A 91 3.77 6.08 -10.64
N ARG A 92 2.83 5.39 -10.01
CA ARG A 92 1.63 6.04 -9.52
C ARG A 92 1.79 6.64 -8.13
N PHE A 93 2.91 6.40 -7.47
CA PHE A 93 3.12 6.96 -6.13
C PHE A 93 3.14 8.49 -6.21
N ASP A 94 2.44 9.11 -5.27
CA ASP A 94 2.33 10.56 -5.25
C ASP A 94 2.45 11.03 -3.81
N GLY A 95 3.50 10.63 -3.16
CA GLY A 95 3.80 11.07 -1.81
C GLY A 95 3.68 9.97 -0.78
N HIS A 96 4.58 9.97 0.16
CA HIS A 96 4.59 9.03 1.27
C HIS A 96 3.71 9.60 2.36
N ALA A 97 2.72 8.84 2.81
CA ALA A 97 1.79 9.35 3.80
C ALA A 97 2.18 8.97 5.22
N GLY A 98 2.95 7.90 5.38
CA GLY A 98 3.35 7.46 6.71
C GLY A 98 3.57 5.97 6.71
N ARG A 99 3.47 5.37 7.91
CA ARG A 99 3.75 3.97 8.06
C ARG A 99 2.87 3.42 9.14
N ILE A 100 2.26 2.27 8.90
CA ILE A 100 1.42 1.66 9.93
C ILE A 100 2.32 0.93 10.93
N ASP A 101 1.79 0.68 12.12
CA ASP A 101 2.57 -0.01 13.13
C ASP A 101 2.55 -1.51 12.90
N GLU A 102 3.36 -2.22 13.66
CA GLU A 102 3.53 -3.65 13.43
C GLU A 102 2.29 -4.44 13.78
N GLU A 103 1.55 -4.00 14.76
CA GLU A 103 0.35 -4.70 15.12
C GLU A 103 -0.69 -4.62 14.00
N THR A 104 -0.87 -3.44 13.44
CA THR A 104 -1.79 -3.26 12.34
C THR A 104 -1.34 -4.05 11.11
N PHE A 105 -0.04 -4.03 10.86
CA PHE A 105 0.50 -4.76 9.73
C PHE A 105 0.25 -6.26 9.92
N GLY A 106 0.44 -6.77 11.14
CA GLY A 106 0.19 -8.16 11.42
C GLY A 106 -1.26 -8.57 11.20
N GLU A 107 -2.18 -7.68 11.57
CA GLU A 107 -3.58 -7.95 11.33
C GLU A 107 -3.87 -8.07 9.84
N ILE A 108 -3.34 -7.17 9.04
CA ILE A 108 -3.54 -7.22 7.59
C ILE A 108 -2.96 -8.52 7.05
N ARG A 109 -1.76 -8.87 7.48
CA ARG A 109 -1.12 -10.08 6.99
C ARG A 109 -1.91 -11.34 7.32
N GLU A 110 -2.55 -11.38 8.46
CA GLU A 110 -3.34 -12.54 8.82
C GLU A 110 -4.50 -12.75 7.87
N TRP A 111 -5.19 -11.66 7.50
CA TRP A 111 -6.27 -11.80 6.53
C TRP A 111 -5.74 -12.26 5.17
N LEU A 112 -4.61 -11.68 4.74
CA LEU A 112 -4.04 -12.06 3.45
C LEU A 112 -3.59 -13.51 3.45
N ALA A 113 -3.03 -13.97 4.55
CA ALA A 113 -2.62 -15.37 4.66
C ALA A 113 -3.82 -16.30 4.54
N ASP A 114 -4.93 -15.92 5.15
CA ASP A 114 -6.14 -16.71 5.04
C ASP A 114 -6.62 -16.76 3.60
N TYR A 115 -6.61 -15.64 2.90
CA TYR A 115 -7.09 -15.63 1.52
C TYR A 115 -6.20 -16.48 0.61
N LEU A 116 -4.90 -16.52 0.90
CA LEU A 116 -3.97 -17.21 0.04
C LEU A 116 -3.69 -18.64 0.51
N GLY A 117 -4.25 -19.04 1.62
CA GLY A 117 -4.10 -20.41 2.07
C GLY A 117 -2.82 -20.70 2.83
N PHE A 118 -2.22 -19.68 3.40
CA PHE A 118 -0.98 -19.90 4.14
C PHE A 118 -1.18 -20.23 5.59
#